data_a6f8b52965b69ae1391bb2b931e45465
#
_entry.id   a6f8b52965b69ae1391bb2b931e45465
#
_cell.length_a   1.000
_cell.length_b   1.000
_cell.length_c   1.000
_cell.angle_alpha   90.00
_cell.angle_beta   90.00
_cell.angle_gamma   90.00
#
_symmetry.space_group_name_H-M   'P 1'
#
loop_
_entity.id
_entity.type
_entity.pdbx_description
1 polymer ?
#
loop_
_entity_poly.entity_id
_entity_poly.type
_entity_poly.pdbx_seq_one_letter_code
_entity_poly.pdbx_strand_id
1 'polypeptide(L)'
;MSLSIAPWKYGKQWVYSITYDEALTDLYRFAVPMHEQFGFPGHVEVVVGQLGEVRRIGTSSYNGYRHMSGEELQDILHRGWGVGNHSWTHTIITHETLDLELRQAKDKLEQAIEASVILYCSPGDNTNMADHVLEACRKFGYLGAMSLTDALNRPEDELFWINRTALHDHYYAPFFSAFDPFRNILYAEKTRGWIIDYCHCPLETPIHPNKDCSADQLQQRFETILSEGGDSVWCAVPEEVLSYHLMRRHLCVETLKHSATQHHYRLNLDSLPHGVPYRSLTFEVQVPAAWCRDPKIWINNQALAATLVRPRTLRFTTDV
;
A
#
# COMPACT_ATOMS: atom_id res chain seq x y z
N MET A 1 -3.26 -15.10 29.53
CA MET A 1 -2.81 -13.89 28.83
C MET A 1 -2.59 -14.27 27.40
N SER A 2 -3.11 -13.51 26.44
CA SER A 2 -2.95 -13.81 25.02
C SER A 2 -2.07 -12.73 24.38
N LEU A 3 -1.08 -13.15 23.62
CA LEU A 3 -0.41 -12.31 22.64
C LEU A 3 -1.33 -12.24 21.40
N SER A 4 -1.64 -11.06 20.95
CA SER A 4 -2.38 -10.84 19.70
C SER A 4 -1.61 -9.88 18.80
N ILE A 5 -1.82 -9.97 17.50
CA ILE A 5 -1.25 -9.03 16.53
C ILE A 5 -2.28 -7.94 16.30
N ALA A 6 -1.86 -6.68 16.35
CA ALA A 6 -2.75 -5.56 16.03
C ALA A 6 -3.25 -5.68 14.57
N PRO A 7 -4.48 -5.27 14.26
CA PRO A 7 -5.00 -5.29 12.89
C PRO A 7 -4.11 -4.53 11.92
N TRP A 8 -3.59 -3.37 12.34
CA TRP A 8 -2.65 -2.53 11.60
C TRP A 8 -1.42 -2.16 12.42
N LYS A 9 -0.35 -1.80 11.75
CA LYS A 9 0.94 -1.43 12.35
C LYS A 9 0.78 -0.29 13.36
N TYR A 10 1.56 -0.31 14.41
CA TYR A 10 1.51 0.62 15.54
C TYR A 10 0.16 0.63 16.29
N GLY A 11 -0.74 -0.33 16.00
CA GLY A 11 -2.11 -0.38 16.54
C GLY A 11 -2.99 0.76 16.04
N LYS A 12 -2.68 1.28 14.86
CA LYS A 12 -3.51 2.26 14.16
C LYS A 12 -4.88 1.68 13.83
N GLN A 13 -5.87 2.54 13.68
CA GLN A 13 -7.25 2.12 13.51
C GLN A 13 -7.58 1.85 12.04
N TRP A 14 -7.04 2.63 11.12
CA TRP A 14 -7.24 2.53 9.69
C TRP A 14 -5.96 2.93 8.93
N VAL A 15 -5.95 2.72 7.61
CA VAL A 15 -4.76 2.92 6.76
C VAL A 15 -5.11 3.81 5.57
N TYR A 16 -4.15 4.65 5.19
CA TYR A 16 -4.19 5.45 3.99
C TYR A 16 -2.96 5.21 3.12
N SER A 17 -3.20 5.00 1.83
CA SER A 17 -2.20 4.96 0.77
C SER A 17 -2.71 5.76 -0.44
N ILE A 18 -1.80 6.18 -1.30
CA ILE A 18 -2.14 6.79 -2.59
C ILE A 18 -1.20 6.27 -3.68
N THR A 19 -1.75 6.01 -4.87
CA THR A 19 -1.05 5.53 -6.04
C THR A 19 -1.26 6.46 -7.22
N TYR A 20 -0.24 6.59 -8.08
CA TYR A 20 -0.26 7.39 -9.29
C TYR A 20 0.00 6.51 -10.50
N ASP A 21 -1.03 6.34 -11.32
CA ASP A 21 -0.92 5.53 -12.52
C ASP A 21 -0.05 6.22 -13.58
N GLU A 22 0.65 5.47 -14.43
CA GLU A 22 1.52 5.92 -15.52
C GLU A 22 2.91 6.43 -15.10
N ALA A 23 3.18 6.73 -13.82
CA ALA A 23 4.48 7.26 -13.35
C ALA A 23 4.98 8.47 -14.15
N LEU A 24 4.15 9.51 -14.32
CA LEU A 24 4.49 10.71 -15.08
C LEU A 24 5.49 11.59 -14.32
N THR A 25 6.47 12.17 -15.04
CA THR A 25 7.50 13.04 -14.43
C THR A 25 6.96 14.31 -13.81
N ASP A 26 5.78 14.77 -14.23
CA ASP A 26 5.10 15.93 -13.66
C ASP A 26 4.74 15.74 -12.17
N LEU A 27 4.74 14.50 -11.65
CA LEU A 27 4.63 14.21 -10.23
C LEU A 27 5.73 14.90 -9.39
N TYR A 28 6.94 15.07 -9.93
CA TYR A 28 8.02 15.81 -9.25
C TYR A 28 7.67 17.27 -8.98
N ARG A 29 6.83 17.85 -9.81
CA ARG A 29 6.39 19.25 -9.64
C ARG A 29 5.16 19.35 -8.74
N PHE A 30 4.20 18.44 -8.87
CA PHE A 30 2.87 18.62 -8.30
C PHE A 30 2.56 17.69 -7.12
N ALA A 31 3.15 16.49 -7.06
CA ALA A 31 2.86 15.53 -5.99
C ALA A 31 4.02 15.40 -4.99
N VAL A 32 5.25 15.19 -5.46
CA VAL A 32 6.41 14.92 -4.58
C VAL A 32 6.60 15.99 -3.50
N PRO A 33 6.60 17.31 -3.81
CA PRO A 33 6.76 18.33 -2.76
C PRO A 33 5.65 18.31 -1.71
N MET A 34 4.43 17.97 -2.14
CA MET A 34 3.28 17.87 -1.25
C MET A 34 3.40 16.65 -0.34
N HIS A 35 3.80 15.51 -0.87
CA HIS A 35 4.09 14.32 -0.07
C HIS A 35 5.15 14.57 0.99
N GLU A 36 6.22 15.27 0.64
CA GLU A 36 7.28 15.66 1.58
C GLU A 36 6.75 16.61 2.67
N GLN A 37 5.91 17.60 2.28
CA GLN A 37 5.31 18.55 3.22
C GLN A 37 4.42 17.86 4.26
N PHE A 38 3.61 16.89 3.83
CA PHE A 38 2.67 16.20 4.70
C PHE A 38 3.23 14.92 5.35
N GLY A 39 4.42 14.47 4.94
CA GLY A 39 5.03 13.24 5.44
C GLY A 39 4.32 11.97 4.98
N PHE A 40 3.64 12.00 3.84
CA PHE A 40 2.98 10.83 3.24
C PHE A 40 3.90 10.19 2.20
N PRO A 41 4.10 8.86 2.21
CA PRO A 41 4.73 8.20 1.09
C PRO A 41 3.73 8.07 -0.07
N GLY A 42 4.20 8.25 -1.30
CA GLY A 42 3.43 7.98 -2.51
C GLY A 42 3.78 6.62 -3.10
N HIS A 43 3.10 6.26 -4.17
CA HIS A 43 3.38 5.04 -4.93
C HIS A 43 3.10 5.29 -6.41
N VAL A 44 3.95 4.79 -7.31
CA VAL A 44 3.77 4.95 -8.76
C VAL A 44 3.58 3.62 -9.46
N GLU A 45 2.68 3.59 -10.45
CA GLU A 45 2.40 2.43 -11.27
C GLU A 45 3.01 2.62 -12.65
N VAL A 46 3.99 1.80 -12.98
CA VAL A 46 4.88 2.01 -14.12
C VAL A 46 4.44 1.25 -15.36
N VAL A 47 4.18 1.95 -16.46
CA VAL A 47 4.06 1.35 -17.79
C VAL A 47 5.46 1.09 -18.34
N VAL A 48 5.92 -0.14 -18.21
CA VAL A 48 7.35 -0.49 -18.35
C VAL A 48 7.91 -0.25 -19.75
N GLY A 49 7.10 -0.44 -20.79
CA GLY A 49 7.49 -0.14 -22.18
C GLY A 49 7.63 1.36 -22.48
N GLN A 50 7.29 2.23 -21.53
CA GLN A 50 7.36 3.69 -21.69
C GLN A 50 8.41 4.33 -20.77
N LEU A 51 9.22 3.56 -20.06
CA LEU A 51 10.26 4.07 -19.14
C LEU A 51 11.13 5.15 -19.81
N GLY A 52 11.12 6.37 -19.26
CA GLY A 52 11.87 7.52 -19.76
C GLY A 52 11.35 8.15 -21.06
N GLU A 53 10.34 7.55 -21.68
CA GLU A 53 9.82 7.97 -22.98
C GLU A 53 8.64 8.96 -22.85
N VAL A 54 8.39 9.70 -23.91
CA VAL A 54 7.17 10.50 -24.04
C VAL A 54 6.01 9.57 -24.40
N ARG A 55 4.96 9.60 -23.61
CA ARG A 55 3.80 8.73 -23.76
C ARG A 55 3.15 8.86 -25.13
N ARG A 56 2.94 7.71 -25.78
CA ARG A 56 2.28 7.57 -27.08
C ARG A 56 1.51 6.25 -27.13
N ILE A 57 0.40 6.18 -26.38
CA ILE A 57 -0.44 4.99 -26.28
C ILE A 57 -1.86 5.33 -26.74
N GLY A 58 -2.26 4.78 -27.88
CA GLY A 58 -3.61 4.97 -28.43
C GLY A 58 -4.02 6.44 -28.53
N THR A 59 -5.24 6.75 -28.11
CA THR A 59 -5.83 8.11 -28.11
C THR A 59 -5.88 8.72 -26.71
N SER A 60 -4.98 8.35 -25.81
CA SER A 60 -4.98 8.80 -24.43
C SER A 60 -4.78 10.32 -24.30
N SER A 61 -5.48 10.93 -23.33
CA SER A 61 -5.31 12.34 -22.96
C SER A 61 -3.95 12.65 -22.34
N TYR A 62 -3.21 11.62 -21.88
CA TYR A 62 -1.85 11.77 -21.33
C TYR A 62 -0.75 11.66 -22.39
N ASN A 63 -1.09 11.48 -23.67
CA ASN A 63 -0.09 11.50 -24.74
C ASN A 63 0.62 12.86 -24.79
N GLY A 64 1.95 12.82 -24.92
CA GLY A 64 2.82 14.00 -24.84
C GLY A 64 3.45 14.24 -23.47
N TYR A 65 2.94 13.62 -22.40
CA TYR A 65 3.60 13.63 -21.08
C TYR A 65 4.72 12.60 -21.04
N ARG A 66 5.77 12.86 -20.24
CA ARG A 66 6.92 11.95 -20.13
C ARG A 66 6.76 11.03 -18.92
N HIS A 67 7.02 9.75 -19.11
CA HIS A 67 7.16 8.77 -18.02
C HIS A 67 8.52 8.92 -17.32
N MET A 68 8.58 8.59 -16.04
CA MET A 68 9.82 8.53 -15.28
C MET A 68 10.79 7.52 -15.89
N SER A 69 12.09 7.86 -15.86
CA SER A 69 13.19 6.95 -16.16
C SER A 69 13.49 6.02 -14.98
N GLY A 70 14.34 5.00 -15.18
CA GLY A 70 14.82 4.15 -14.09
C GLY A 70 15.50 4.94 -12.97
N GLU A 71 16.33 5.93 -13.32
CA GLU A 71 17.01 6.80 -12.33
C GLU A 71 16.02 7.64 -11.52
N GLU A 72 14.98 8.17 -12.16
CA GLU A 72 13.92 8.93 -11.49
C GLU A 72 13.07 8.01 -10.58
N LEU A 73 12.83 6.77 -10.98
CA LEU A 73 12.17 5.79 -10.12
C LEU A 73 13.03 5.39 -8.92
N GLN A 74 14.34 5.28 -9.09
CA GLN A 74 15.27 5.06 -7.97
C GLN A 74 15.24 6.25 -6.99
N ASP A 75 15.22 7.50 -7.50
CA ASP A 75 15.07 8.69 -6.64
C ASP A 75 13.75 8.68 -5.85
N ILE A 76 12.64 8.32 -6.49
CA ILE A 76 11.34 8.16 -5.81
C ILE A 76 11.41 7.11 -4.69
N LEU A 77 12.04 5.96 -4.94
CA LEU A 77 12.25 4.93 -3.91
C LEU A 77 13.10 5.44 -2.74
N HIS A 78 14.17 6.21 -3.01
CA HIS A 78 15.00 6.83 -1.96
C HIS A 78 14.22 7.86 -1.10
N ARG A 79 13.16 8.45 -1.65
CA ARG A 79 12.21 9.33 -0.92
C ARG A 79 11.17 8.53 -0.13
N GLY A 80 11.26 7.20 -0.11
CA GLY A 80 10.33 6.33 0.62
C GLY A 80 9.03 6.01 -0.11
N TRP A 81 8.94 6.31 -1.41
CA TRP A 81 7.81 5.91 -2.24
C TRP A 81 7.89 4.44 -2.61
N GLY A 82 6.77 3.88 -3.10
CA GLY A 82 6.70 2.55 -3.68
C GLY A 82 6.60 2.57 -5.21
N VAL A 83 6.83 1.40 -5.83
CA VAL A 83 6.77 1.21 -7.29
C VAL A 83 6.08 -0.10 -7.63
N GLY A 84 5.03 -0.04 -8.45
CA GLY A 84 4.29 -1.18 -8.98
C GLY A 84 4.38 -1.33 -10.49
N ASN A 85 4.06 -2.51 -10.99
CA ASN A 85 3.99 -2.80 -12.42
C ASN A 85 2.59 -2.50 -12.99
N HIS A 86 2.51 -1.57 -13.94
CA HIS A 86 1.28 -1.22 -14.69
C HIS A 86 1.28 -1.81 -16.11
N SER A 87 1.79 -3.04 -16.25
CA SER A 87 2.02 -3.77 -17.48
C SER A 87 3.15 -3.20 -18.37
N TRP A 88 3.43 -3.86 -19.48
CA TRP A 88 4.41 -3.39 -20.45
C TRP A 88 3.83 -2.39 -21.45
N THR A 89 2.67 -2.72 -22.04
CA THR A 89 2.09 -1.95 -23.16
C THR A 89 0.87 -1.10 -22.78
N HIS A 90 0.35 -1.28 -21.55
CA HIS A 90 -0.91 -0.66 -21.12
C HIS A 90 -2.12 -1.03 -21.99
N THR A 91 -2.19 -2.28 -22.44
CA THR A 91 -3.28 -2.82 -23.26
C THR A 91 -4.01 -3.96 -22.53
N ILE A 92 -5.06 -4.51 -23.15
CA ILE A 92 -5.74 -5.70 -22.63
C ILE A 92 -4.76 -6.89 -22.66
N ILE A 93 -4.62 -7.56 -21.52
CA ILE A 93 -3.73 -8.71 -21.35
C ILE A 93 -4.46 -9.97 -21.78
N THR A 94 -3.92 -10.66 -22.76
CA THR A 94 -4.42 -11.95 -23.28
C THR A 94 -3.51 -13.09 -22.83
N HIS A 95 -3.93 -14.33 -23.04
CA HIS A 95 -3.09 -15.50 -22.74
C HIS A 95 -1.73 -15.46 -23.43
N GLU A 96 -1.66 -14.90 -24.65
CA GLU A 96 -0.44 -14.78 -25.44
C GLU A 96 0.51 -13.70 -24.93
N THR A 97 -0.03 -12.66 -24.26
CA THR A 97 0.75 -11.51 -23.80
C THR A 97 1.13 -11.57 -22.32
N LEU A 98 0.62 -12.54 -21.54
CA LEU A 98 0.90 -12.69 -20.09
C LEU A 98 2.40 -12.58 -19.75
N ASP A 99 3.23 -13.25 -20.53
CA ASP A 99 4.68 -13.27 -20.27
C ASP A 99 5.30 -11.87 -20.43
N LEU A 100 4.95 -11.15 -21.50
CA LEU A 100 5.43 -9.80 -21.75
C LEU A 100 4.91 -8.81 -20.70
N GLU A 101 3.59 -8.80 -20.50
CA GLU A 101 2.93 -7.77 -19.69
C GLU A 101 3.21 -7.91 -18.19
N LEU A 102 3.49 -9.14 -17.73
CA LEU A 102 3.67 -9.41 -16.31
C LEU A 102 5.10 -9.82 -15.97
N ARG A 103 5.64 -10.92 -16.53
CA ARG A 103 6.96 -11.42 -16.15
C ARG A 103 8.08 -10.53 -16.68
N GLN A 104 8.13 -10.30 -18.00
CA GLN A 104 9.20 -9.48 -18.60
C GLN A 104 9.10 -8.03 -18.12
N ALA A 105 7.88 -7.50 -17.93
CA ALA A 105 7.67 -6.19 -17.34
C ALA A 105 8.25 -6.11 -15.92
N LYS A 106 7.93 -7.09 -15.05
CA LYS A 106 8.50 -7.19 -13.71
C LYS A 106 10.03 -7.24 -13.73
N ASP A 107 10.60 -8.17 -14.48
CA ASP A 107 12.04 -8.37 -14.57
C ASP A 107 12.76 -7.08 -15.04
N LYS A 108 12.20 -6.40 -16.03
CA LYS A 108 12.74 -5.14 -16.56
C LYS A 108 12.65 -4.00 -15.56
N LEU A 109 11.51 -3.89 -14.85
CA LEU A 109 11.30 -2.86 -13.87
C LEU A 109 12.23 -3.07 -12.66
N GLU A 110 12.30 -4.30 -12.12
CA GLU A 110 13.22 -4.64 -11.03
C GLU A 110 14.68 -4.36 -11.38
N GLN A 111 15.09 -4.64 -12.62
CA GLN A 111 16.42 -4.29 -13.12
C GLN A 111 16.64 -2.76 -13.15
N ALA A 112 15.63 -1.99 -13.57
CA ALA A 112 15.75 -0.53 -13.71
C ALA A 112 15.81 0.18 -12.36
N ILE A 113 15.09 -0.34 -11.35
CA ILE A 113 14.99 0.29 -10.02
C ILE A 113 15.90 -0.36 -8.96
N GLU A 114 16.56 -1.49 -9.28
CA GLU A 114 17.39 -2.28 -8.36
C GLU A 114 16.65 -2.73 -7.08
N ALA A 115 15.33 -2.96 -7.19
CA ALA A 115 14.47 -3.36 -6.08
C ALA A 115 13.39 -4.34 -6.53
N SER A 116 12.84 -5.11 -5.60
CA SER A 116 11.75 -6.07 -5.89
C SER A 116 10.42 -5.36 -6.12
N VAL A 117 9.68 -5.79 -7.14
CA VAL A 117 8.32 -5.33 -7.46
C VAL A 117 7.33 -6.43 -7.06
N ILE A 118 6.55 -6.18 -6.05
CA ILE A 118 5.61 -7.17 -5.48
C ILE A 118 4.15 -6.90 -5.83
N LEU A 119 3.85 -5.75 -6.42
CA LEU A 119 2.51 -5.34 -6.79
C LEU A 119 2.36 -5.24 -8.31
N TYR A 120 1.26 -5.78 -8.81
CA TYR A 120 0.72 -5.52 -10.13
C TYR A 120 -0.46 -4.57 -10.00
N CYS A 121 -0.58 -3.61 -10.89
CA CYS A 121 -1.73 -2.72 -11.00
C CYS A 121 -2.40 -2.87 -12.37
N SER A 122 -3.70 -3.08 -12.37
CA SER A 122 -4.48 -3.27 -13.60
C SER A 122 -4.47 -2.02 -14.48
N PRO A 123 -3.95 -2.07 -15.72
CA PRO A 123 -4.08 -0.96 -16.66
C PRO A 123 -5.49 -0.86 -17.22
N GLY A 124 -5.98 0.35 -17.39
CA GLY A 124 -7.24 0.67 -18.05
C GLY A 124 -8.48 0.35 -17.24
N ASP A 125 -8.81 -0.92 -17.03
CA ASP A 125 -9.95 -1.37 -16.25
C ASP A 125 -9.76 -2.78 -15.64
N ASN A 126 -10.78 -3.29 -14.96
CA ASN A 126 -10.72 -4.63 -14.32
C ASN A 126 -10.78 -5.82 -15.31
N THR A 127 -10.85 -5.62 -16.62
CA THR A 127 -10.67 -6.69 -17.61
C THR A 127 -9.28 -7.31 -17.43
N ASN A 128 -8.29 -6.49 -17.06
CA ASN A 128 -6.94 -6.93 -16.75
C ASN A 128 -6.77 -7.52 -15.32
N MET A 129 -7.88 -7.84 -14.66
CA MET A 129 -7.95 -8.60 -13.39
C MET A 129 -8.64 -9.96 -13.56
N ALA A 130 -8.78 -10.45 -14.78
CA ALA A 130 -9.37 -11.77 -15.06
C ALA A 130 -8.52 -12.91 -14.45
N ASP A 131 -9.14 -14.06 -14.19
CA ASP A 131 -8.52 -15.17 -13.48
C ASP A 131 -7.16 -15.59 -14.07
N HIS A 132 -7.04 -15.67 -15.40
CA HIS A 132 -5.77 -16.03 -16.06
C HIS A 132 -4.64 -15.01 -15.80
N VAL A 133 -4.98 -13.72 -15.63
CA VAL A 133 -4.01 -12.67 -15.27
C VAL A 133 -3.61 -12.82 -13.81
N LEU A 134 -4.56 -13.02 -12.90
CA LEU A 134 -4.29 -13.18 -11.47
C LEU A 134 -3.49 -14.46 -11.17
N GLU A 135 -3.77 -15.56 -11.88
CA GLU A 135 -2.99 -16.80 -11.79
C GLU A 135 -1.54 -16.58 -12.26
N ALA A 136 -1.37 -15.85 -13.37
CA ALA A 136 -0.04 -15.50 -13.87
C ALA A 136 0.70 -14.55 -12.91
N CYS A 137 0.03 -13.58 -12.32
CA CYS A 137 0.61 -12.73 -11.28
C CYS A 137 1.16 -13.56 -10.11
N ARG A 138 0.36 -14.51 -9.57
CA ARG A 138 0.84 -15.42 -8.50
C ARG A 138 2.05 -16.23 -8.95
N LYS A 139 1.99 -16.80 -10.16
CA LYS A 139 3.09 -17.59 -10.74
C LYS A 139 4.39 -16.79 -10.90
N PHE A 140 4.29 -15.52 -11.23
CA PHE A 140 5.46 -14.63 -11.43
C PHE A 140 5.89 -13.90 -10.15
N GLY A 141 5.30 -14.26 -9.00
CA GLY A 141 5.74 -13.80 -7.69
C GLY A 141 5.24 -12.41 -7.30
N TYR A 142 4.15 -11.93 -7.88
CA TYR A 142 3.43 -10.81 -7.31
C TYR A 142 2.68 -11.27 -6.06
N LEU A 143 2.71 -10.43 -5.03
CA LEU A 143 2.04 -10.69 -3.75
C LEU A 143 0.65 -10.06 -3.67
N GLY A 144 0.35 -9.13 -4.58
CA GLY A 144 -0.95 -8.49 -4.70
C GLY A 144 -1.18 -7.89 -6.08
N ALA A 145 -2.46 -7.72 -6.43
CA ALA A 145 -2.92 -7.12 -7.67
C ALA A 145 -3.95 -6.02 -7.37
N MET A 146 -3.64 -4.79 -7.76
CA MET A 146 -4.50 -3.62 -7.51
C MET A 146 -5.50 -3.41 -8.64
N SER A 147 -6.76 -3.36 -8.27
CA SER A 147 -7.91 -3.21 -9.14
C SER A 147 -8.39 -1.75 -9.22
N LEU A 148 -9.39 -1.50 -10.07
CA LEU A 148 -10.16 -0.27 -10.08
C LEU A 148 -11.55 -0.47 -9.43
N THR A 149 -11.68 -1.41 -8.52
CA THR A 149 -12.89 -1.60 -7.73
C THR A 149 -12.94 -0.57 -6.62
N ASP A 150 -13.90 0.35 -6.70
CA ASP A 150 -14.07 1.44 -5.73
C ASP A 150 -14.64 0.90 -4.40
N ALA A 151 -13.77 0.36 -3.58
CA ALA A 151 -14.08 -0.21 -2.28
C ALA A 151 -12.87 -0.13 -1.34
N LEU A 152 -13.12 -0.30 -0.04
CA LEU A 152 -12.06 -0.41 0.96
C LEU A 152 -11.55 -1.85 1.07
N ASN A 153 -10.30 -1.98 1.47
CA ASN A 153 -9.71 -3.25 1.90
C ASN A 153 -9.79 -3.34 3.44
N ARG A 154 -9.89 -4.56 3.98
CA ARG A 154 -10.01 -4.79 5.42
C ARG A 154 -8.94 -5.75 5.93
N PRO A 155 -8.60 -5.71 7.22
CA PRO A 155 -7.62 -6.65 7.78
C PRO A 155 -8.03 -8.12 7.67
N GLU A 156 -9.34 -8.41 7.52
CA GLU A 156 -9.89 -9.76 7.41
C GLU A 156 -9.89 -10.29 5.97
N ASP A 157 -9.78 -9.42 4.96
CA ASP A 157 -9.85 -9.79 3.55
C ASP A 157 -8.61 -10.61 3.12
N GLU A 158 -8.74 -11.39 2.06
CA GLU A 158 -7.60 -11.97 1.36
C GLU A 158 -7.07 -10.94 0.37
N LEU A 159 -5.98 -10.23 0.73
CA LEU A 159 -5.49 -9.09 -0.02
C LEU A 159 -4.58 -9.48 -1.22
N PHE A 160 -4.97 -10.47 -2.02
CA PHE A 160 -4.37 -10.63 -3.35
C PHE A 160 -5.07 -9.72 -4.38
N TRP A 161 -6.41 -9.71 -4.39
CA TRP A 161 -7.20 -8.66 -5.05
C TRP A 161 -7.29 -7.45 -4.12
N ILE A 162 -6.68 -6.33 -4.51
CA ILE A 162 -6.61 -5.11 -3.72
C ILE A 162 -7.45 -4.03 -4.39
N ASN A 163 -8.41 -3.46 -3.66
CA ASN A 163 -9.28 -2.41 -4.15
C ASN A 163 -8.61 -1.05 -4.04
N ARG A 164 -8.89 -0.16 -4.99
CA ARG A 164 -8.46 1.24 -4.96
C ARG A 164 -9.67 2.18 -5.10
N THR A 165 -9.60 3.35 -4.49
CA THR A 165 -10.65 4.36 -4.55
C THR A 165 -10.23 5.53 -5.42
N ALA A 166 -11.10 5.98 -6.31
CA ALA A 166 -10.79 7.09 -7.20
C ALA A 166 -10.60 8.41 -6.40
N LEU A 167 -9.53 9.15 -6.71
CA LEU A 167 -9.31 10.52 -6.26
C LEU A 167 -9.36 11.45 -7.48
N HIS A 168 -10.56 11.85 -7.87
CA HIS A 168 -10.84 12.56 -9.10
C HIS A 168 -11.61 13.86 -8.82
N ASP A 169 -11.47 14.84 -9.70
CA ASP A 169 -12.27 16.06 -9.66
C ASP A 169 -13.77 15.75 -9.84
N HIS A 170 -14.09 14.77 -10.70
CA HIS A 170 -15.45 14.27 -10.88
C HIS A 170 -15.47 12.74 -10.84
N TYR A 171 -16.41 12.15 -10.12
CA TYR A 171 -16.58 10.70 -10.03
C TYR A 171 -17.59 10.20 -11.08
N TYR A 172 -17.28 9.04 -11.67
CA TYR A 172 -18.18 8.31 -12.57
C TYR A 172 -19.38 7.70 -11.86
N ALA A 173 -20.23 7.01 -12.64
CA ALA A 173 -21.26 6.14 -12.08
C ALA A 173 -20.68 5.18 -11.02
N PRO A 174 -21.41 4.88 -9.94
CA PRO A 174 -22.76 5.34 -9.63
C PRO A 174 -22.81 6.71 -8.91
N PHE A 175 -21.67 7.31 -8.61
CA PHE A 175 -21.60 8.46 -7.71
C PHE A 175 -21.99 9.77 -8.39
N PHE A 176 -21.53 10.03 -9.62
CA PHE A 176 -21.77 11.27 -10.36
C PHE A 176 -21.65 12.53 -9.50
N SER A 177 -20.64 12.57 -8.66
CA SER A 177 -20.41 13.67 -7.71
C SER A 177 -19.10 14.38 -8.00
N ALA A 178 -18.96 15.59 -7.50
CA ALA A 178 -17.69 16.31 -7.48
C ALA A 178 -16.76 15.74 -6.40
N PHE A 179 -15.51 16.16 -6.43
CA PHE A 179 -14.48 15.85 -5.45
C PHE A 179 -15.00 16.03 -4.00
N ASP A 180 -14.67 15.07 -3.16
CA ASP A 180 -15.00 15.08 -1.74
C ASP A 180 -13.73 14.67 -0.92
N PRO A 181 -13.10 15.60 -0.17
CA PRO A 181 -11.91 15.31 0.61
C PRO A 181 -12.17 14.35 1.79
N PHE A 182 -13.43 14.18 2.23
CA PHE A 182 -13.82 13.27 3.32
C PHE A 182 -14.18 11.87 2.84
N ARG A 183 -14.15 11.64 1.52
CA ARG A 183 -14.59 10.37 0.94
C ARG A 183 -13.95 9.17 1.64
N ASN A 184 -14.79 8.22 2.08
CA ASN A 184 -14.42 6.96 2.70
C ASN A 184 -13.76 7.03 4.11
N ILE A 185 -13.38 8.21 4.64
CA ILE A 185 -12.66 8.31 5.92
C ILE A 185 -13.48 7.72 7.07
N LEU A 186 -14.69 8.22 7.28
CA LEU A 186 -15.56 7.73 8.36
C LEU A 186 -15.85 6.22 8.26
N TYR A 187 -15.95 5.70 7.03
CA TYR A 187 -16.17 4.28 6.80
C TYR A 187 -14.89 3.47 7.11
N ALA A 188 -13.71 3.97 6.73
CA ALA A 188 -12.44 3.35 7.07
C ALA A 188 -12.21 3.29 8.59
N GLU A 189 -12.48 4.38 9.32
CA GLU A 189 -12.41 4.39 10.77
C GLU A 189 -13.31 3.33 11.43
N LYS A 190 -14.57 3.24 11.00
CA LYS A 190 -15.55 2.30 11.57
C LYS A 190 -15.23 0.85 11.24
N THR A 191 -14.67 0.56 10.09
CA THR A 191 -14.44 -0.80 9.59
C THR A 191 -12.99 -1.24 9.65
N ARG A 192 -12.09 -0.43 10.19
CA ARG A 192 -10.63 -0.63 10.12
C ARG A 192 -10.14 -0.74 8.67
N GLY A 193 -10.73 0.08 7.81
CA GLY A 193 -10.48 0.01 6.37
C GLY A 193 -9.10 0.53 5.99
N TRP A 194 -8.62 0.07 4.84
CA TRP A 194 -7.49 0.61 4.14
C TRP A 194 -7.99 1.31 2.87
N ILE A 195 -7.84 2.63 2.83
CA ILE A 195 -8.09 3.47 1.65
C ILE A 195 -6.83 3.47 0.80
N ILE A 196 -6.97 3.17 -0.49
CA ILE A 196 -5.92 3.40 -1.49
C ILE A 196 -6.50 4.34 -2.53
N ASP A 197 -6.23 5.61 -2.40
CA ASP A 197 -6.61 6.57 -3.42
C ASP A 197 -5.77 6.39 -4.69
N TYR A 198 -6.33 6.67 -5.86
CA TYR A 198 -5.57 6.69 -7.10
C TYR A 198 -5.98 7.83 -8.04
N CYS A 199 -5.00 8.39 -8.72
CA CYS A 199 -5.12 9.28 -9.88
C CYS A 199 -3.87 9.10 -10.77
N HIS A 200 -3.72 9.93 -11.82
CA HIS A 200 -2.50 9.85 -12.66
C HIS A 200 -1.51 10.96 -12.31
N CYS A 201 -1.93 12.22 -12.39
CA CYS A 201 -1.09 13.35 -12.02
C CYS A 201 -1.94 14.56 -11.58
N PRO A 202 -1.78 15.05 -10.34
CA PRO A 202 -2.55 16.16 -9.80
C PRO A 202 -1.99 17.51 -10.28
N LEU A 203 -2.21 17.85 -11.55
CA LEU A 203 -1.80 19.14 -12.12
C LEU A 203 -2.61 20.31 -11.53
N GLU A 204 -2.23 21.55 -11.82
CA GLU A 204 -3.02 22.74 -11.44
C GLU A 204 -4.49 22.65 -11.94
N THR A 205 -4.68 22.13 -13.14
CA THR A 205 -5.99 21.78 -13.70
C THR A 205 -5.93 20.34 -14.19
N PRO A 206 -6.88 19.46 -13.79
CA PRO A 206 -6.90 18.08 -14.23
C PRO A 206 -6.92 17.95 -15.76
N ILE A 207 -6.04 17.11 -16.32
CA ILE A 207 -6.09 16.78 -17.77
C ILE A 207 -7.42 16.12 -18.09
N HIS A 208 -7.88 15.28 -17.19
CA HIS A 208 -9.13 14.56 -17.33
C HIS A 208 -9.85 14.51 -15.98
N PRO A 209 -10.91 15.33 -15.79
CA PRO A 209 -11.55 15.50 -14.48
C PRO A 209 -12.12 14.21 -13.88
N ASN A 210 -12.37 13.18 -14.70
CA ASN A 210 -12.82 11.87 -14.25
C ASN A 210 -11.68 10.86 -14.04
N LYS A 211 -10.42 11.29 -14.07
CA LYS A 211 -9.24 10.44 -13.85
C LYS A 211 -8.23 11.07 -12.91
N ASP A 212 -8.32 12.38 -12.69
CA ASP A 212 -7.39 13.15 -11.87
C ASP A 212 -8.12 14.10 -10.94
N CYS A 213 -7.47 14.40 -9.83
CA CYS A 213 -7.73 15.59 -9.02
C CYS A 213 -6.77 16.72 -9.42
N SER A 214 -7.04 17.97 -8.97
CA SER A 214 -6.07 19.06 -9.03
C SER A 214 -5.04 18.97 -7.88
N ALA A 215 -3.96 19.75 -7.99
CA ALA A 215 -2.98 19.88 -6.90
C ALA A 215 -3.64 20.42 -5.61
N ASP A 216 -4.53 21.41 -5.72
CA ASP A 216 -5.27 21.95 -4.57
C ASP A 216 -6.17 20.90 -3.93
N GLN A 217 -6.80 20.05 -4.72
CA GLN A 217 -7.63 18.95 -4.22
C GLN A 217 -6.79 17.87 -3.54
N LEU A 218 -5.62 17.55 -4.06
CA LEU A 218 -4.69 16.64 -3.39
C LEU A 218 -4.25 17.20 -2.04
N GLN A 219 -3.88 18.48 -1.97
CA GLN A 219 -3.55 19.14 -0.72
C GLN A 219 -4.71 19.05 0.28
N GLN A 220 -5.90 19.40 -0.16
CA GLN A 220 -7.11 19.34 0.67
C GLN A 220 -7.39 17.91 1.17
N ARG A 221 -7.15 16.90 0.32
CA ARG A 221 -7.26 15.48 0.72
C ARG A 221 -6.27 15.14 1.82
N PHE A 222 -5.00 15.52 1.71
CA PHE A 222 -3.98 15.24 2.71
C PHE A 222 -4.24 15.96 4.04
N GLU A 223 -4.64 17.23 3.99
CA GLU A 223 -5.06 17.98 5.16
C GLU A 223 -6.22 17.29 5.89
N THR A 224 -7.21 16.79 5.13
CA THR A 224 -8.37 16.09 5.68
C THR A 224 -7.98 14.74 6.28
N ILE A 225 -7.12 13.95 5.62
CA ILE A 225 -6.60 12.68 6.17
C ILE A 225 -5.90 12.90 7.52
N LEU A 226 -5.08 13.96 7.64
CA LEU A 226 -4.38 14.25 8.89
C LEU A 226 -5.30 14.80 9.97
N SER A 227 -6.22 15.70 9.61
CA SER A 227 -7.13 16.31 10.59
C SER A 227 -8.12 15.31 11.18
N GLU A 228 -8.69 14.43 10.34
CA GLU A 228 -9.64 13.40 10.78
C GLU A 228 -8.92 12.18 11.39
N GLY A 229 -7.81 11.75 10.77
CA GLY A 229 -7.09 10.55 11.19
C GLY A 229 -6.20 10.75 12.41
N GLY A 230 -5.44 11.85 12.46
CA GLY A 230 -4.48 12.13 13.52
C GLY A 230 -3.64 10.89 13.89
N ASP A 231 -3.65 10.53 15.16
CA ASP A 231 -2.94 9.33 15.65
C ASP A 231 -3.60 8.00 15.28
N SER A 232 -4.81 8.00 14.70
CA SER A 232 -5.54 6.78 14.35
C SER A 232 -5.20 6.23 12.97
N VAL A 233 -4.68 7.06 12.05
CA VAL A 233 -4.32 6.66 10.69
C VAL A 233 -2.87 6.18 10.58
N TRP A 234 -2.64 5.17 9.75
CA TRP A 234 -1.32 4.75 9.29
C TRP A 234 -1.17 5.09 7.80
N CYS A 235 -0.36 6.10 7.50
CA CYS A 235 -0.03 6.46 6.13
C CYS A 235 1.21 5.67 5.69
N ALA A 236 1.08 4.84 4.65
CA ALA A 236 2.13 3.94 4.20
C ALA A 236 2.00 3.58 2.73
N VAL A 237 3.10 3.12 2.12
CA VAL A 237 3.07 2.54 0.77
C VAL A 237 2.29 1.22 0.77
N PRO A 238 1.61 0.87 -0.32
CA PRO A 238 0.84 -0.37 -0.42
C PRO A 238 1.64 -1.63 -0.11
N GLU A 239 2.92 -1.69 -0.49
CA GLU A 239 3.80 -2.83 -0.21
C GLU A 239 4.03 -3.04 1.29
N GLU A 240 4.16 -1.97 2.07
CA GLU A 240 4.35 -2.10 3.51
C GLU A 240 3.07 -2.61 4.18
N VAL A 241 1.91 -2.10 3.76
CA VAL A 241 0.62 -2.54 4.28
C VAL A 241 0.33 -3.99 3.93
N LEU A 242 0.56 -4.38 2.67
CA LEU A 242 0.42 -5.77 2.22
C LEU A 242 1.38 -6.70 2.95
N SER A 243 2.64 -6.30 3.12
CA SER A 243 3.63 -7.09 3.87
C SER A 243 3.19 -7.33 5.32
N TYR A 244 2.71 -6.28 5.99
CA TYR A 244 2.16 -6.38 7.34
C TYR A 244 0.98 -7.35 7.39
N HIS A 245 0.05 -7.25 6.45
CA HIS A 245 -1.11 -8.13 6.35
C HIS A 245 -0.69 -9.59 6.14
N LEU A 246 0.22 -9.88 5.20
CA LEU A 246 0.72 -11.23 4.93
C LEU A 246 1.42 -11.82 6.15
N MET A 247 2.32 -11.07 6.79
CA MET A 247 2.96 -11.52 8.00
C MET A 247 1.96 -11.84 9.11
N ARG A 248 0.96 -10.98 9.31
CA ARG A 248 -0.09 -11.21 10.31
C ARG A 248 -0.88 -12.49 10.06
N ARG A 249 -1.13 -12.84 8.80
CA ARG A 249 -1.86 -14.07 8.41
C ARG A 249 -1.02 -15.34 8.51
N HIS A 250 0.27 -15.23 8.26
CA HIS A 250 1.18 -16.38 8.20
C HIS A 250 1.98 -16.61 9.49
N LEU A 251 1.91 -15.68 10.45
CA LEU A 251 2.65 -15.83 11.71
C LEU A 251 2.03 -16.90 12.60
N CYS A 252 2.85 -17.87 12.97
CA CYS A 252 2.57 -18.79 14.07
C CYS A 252 3.29 -18.33 15.34
N VAL A 253 2.55 -18.23 16.45
CA VAL A 253 3.09 -17.82 17.76
C VAL A 253 3.09 -19.00 18.70
N GLU A 254 4.26 -19.40 19.19
CA GLU A 254 4.43 -20.42 20.22
C GLU A 254 4.75 -19.75 21.56
N THR A 255 4.02 -20.11 22.62
CA THR A 255 4.31 -19.65 23.97
C THR A 255 5.31 -20.60 24.62
N LEU A 256 6.54 -20.14 24.84
CA LEU A 256 7.62 -20.96 25.44
C LEU A 256 7.58 -20.93 26.95
N LYS A 257 7.31 -19.77 27.54
CA LYS A 257 7.25 -19.57 29.00
C LYS A 257 6.20 -18.54 29.34
N HIS A 258 5.44 -18.85 30.37
CA HIS A 258 4.43 -17.98 30.92
C HIS A 258 4.51 -18.00 32.45
N SER A 259 4.87 -16.88 33.05
CA SER A 259 4.95 -16.74 34.51
C SER A 259 4.33 -15.39 34.94
N ALA A 260 4.27 -15.13 36.25
CA ALA A 260 3.77 -13.87 36.76
C ALA A 260 4.63 -12.66 36.39
N THR A 261 5.85 -12.83 35.93
CA THR A 261 6.81 -11.74 35.66
C THR A 261 7.50 -11.80 34.30
N GLN A 262 7.31 -12.87 33.54
CA GLN A 262 7.99 -13.06 32.25
C GLN A 262 7.13 -13.81 31.26
N HIS A 263 7.11 -13.36 30.02
CA HIS A 263 6.49 -14.03 28.89
C HIS A 263 7.50 -14.20 27.75
N HIS A 264 7.68 -15.43 27.32
CA HIS A 264 8.57 -15.77 26.21
C HIS A 264 7.75 -16.40 25.10
N TYR A 265 7.89 -15.84 23.91
CA TYR A 265 7.24 -16.30 22.69
C TYR A 265 8.29 -16.63 21.64
N ARG A 266 7.99 -17.63 20.82
CA ARG A 266 8.71 -17.91 19.58
C ARG A 266 7.77 -17.58 18.42
N LEU A 267 8.28 -16.82 17.46
CA LEU A 267 7.57 -16.48 16.23
C LEU A 267 8.13 -17.34 15.10
N ASN A 268 7.23 -17.90 14.30
CA ASN A 268 7.57 -18.69 13.11
C ASN A 268 6.78 -18.16 11.91
N LEU A 269 7.51 -17.86 10.83
CA LEU A 269 7.02 -17.36 9.54
C LEU A 269 7.35 -18.33 8.38
N ASP A 270 7.56 -19.62 8.65
CA ASP A 270 7.95 -20.61 7.63
C ASP A 270 6.93 -20.70 6.47
N SER A 271 5.67 -20.35 6.71
CA SER A 271 4.61 -20.32 5.69
C SER A 271 4.46 -18.97 4.99
N LEU A 272 5.29 -17.96 5.32
CA LEU A 272 5.23 -16.66 4.68
C LEU A 272 5.63 -16.75 3.21
N PRO A 273 4.89 -16.16 2.27
CA PRO A 273 5.30 -16.07 0.89
C PRO A 273 6.70 -15.47 0.72
N HIS A 274 7.45 -15.98 -0.27
CA HIS A 274 8.75 -15.41 -0.58
C HIS A 274 8.63 -13.96 -1.08
N GLY A 275 9.67 -13.16 -0.84
CA GLY A 275 9.76 -11.81 -1.37
C GLY A 275 9.00 -10.74 -0.58
N VAL A 276 8.44 -11.04 0.60
CA VAL A 276 7.84 -10.02 1.49
C VAL A 276 8.93 -9.07 2.00
N PRO A 277 8.92 -7.76 1.60
CA PRO A 277 10.05 -6.87 1.86
C PRO A 277 10.05 -6.25 3.26
N TYR A 278 8.88 -6.00 3.85
CA TYR A 278 8.77 -5.36 5.16
C TYR A 278 8.43 -6.40 6.23
N ARG A 279 9.26 -6.51 7.27
CA ARG A 279 9.15 -7.57 8.28
C ARG A 279 8.95 -7.04 9.69
N SER A 280 7.99 -6.16 9.89
CA SER A 280 7.70 -5.57 11.18
C SER A 280 6.24 -5.80 11.58
N LEU A 281 5.99 -6.27 12.80
CA LEU A 281 4.66 -6.51 13.35
C LEU A 281 4.45 -5.79 14.67
N THR A 282 3.21 -5.39 14.91
CA THR A 282 2.77 -4.80 16.19
C THR A 282 1.96 -5.80 16.98
N PHE A 283 2.38 -6.03 18.21
CA PHE A 283 1.75 -6.96 19.13
C PHE A 283 1.05 -6.26 20.27
N GLU A 284 -0.02 -6.85 20.76
CA GLU A 284 -0.71 -6.47 21.99
C GLU A 284 -0.76 -7.65 22.96
N VAL A 285 -0.42 -7.39 24.21
CA VAL A 285 -0.44 -8.38 25.30
C VAL A 285 -1.33 -7.89 26.42
N GLN A 286 -2.30 -8.70 26.81
CA GLN A 286 -3.08 -8.47 28.03
C GLN A 286 -2.28 -8.90 29.23
N VAL A 287 -2.08 -8.00 30.21
CA VAL A 287 -1.28 -8.25 31.41
C VAL A 287 -2.10 -8.01 32.70
N PRO A 288 -1.77 -8.67 33.84
CA PRO A 288 -2.39 -8.35 35.12
C PRO A 288 -2.05 -6.94 35.58
N ALA A 289 -2.89 -6.36 36.43
CA ALA A 289 -2.67 -5.01 36.96
C ALA A 289 -1.30 -4.84 37.67
N ALA A 290 -0.80 -5.88 38.30
CA ALA A 290 0.51 -5.88 38.96
C ALA A 290 1.71 -5.76 37.99
N TRP A 291 1.50 -6.04 36.69
CA TRP A 291 2.54 -6.06 35.66
C TRP A 291 2.77 -4.72 34.95
N CYS A 292 1.90 -3.76 35.18
CA CYS A 292 1.98 -2.47 34.46
C CYS A 292 3.22 -1.64 34.80
N ARG A 293 4.04 -2.04 35.80
CA ARG A 293 5.20 -1.27 36.25
C ARG A 293 6.52 -1.64 35.60
N ASP A 294 6.74 -2.92 35.26
CA ASP A 294 7.98 -3.41 34.61
C ASP A 294 7.73 -4.74 33.87
N PRO A 295 7.02 -4.71 32.74
CA PRO A 295 6.71 -5.92 31.99
C PRO A 295 7.95 -6.41 31.23
N LYS A 296 8.28 -7.70 31.36
CA LYS A 296 9.37 -8.36 30.62
C LYS A 296 8.79 -9.31 29.58
N ILE A 297 8.77 -8.84 28.32
CA ILE A 297 8.33 -9.60 27.16
C ILE A 297 9.55 -9.99 26.33
N TRP A 298 9.62 -11.26 25.94
CA TRP A 298 10.71 -11.83 25.15
C TRP A 298 10.14 -12.42 23.88
N ILE A 299 10.69 -12.01 22.75
CA ILE A 299 10.39 -12.55 21.42
C ILE A 299 11.68 -13.14 20.85
N ASN A 300 11.67 -14.41 20.45
CA ASN A 300 12.83 -15.11 19.89
C ASN A 300 14.11 -14.91 20.75
N ASN A 301 13.96 -14.96 22.09
CA ASN A 301 15.01 -14.72 23.09
C ASN A 301 15.52 -13.27 23.19
N GLN A 302 14.88 -12.30 22.53
CA GLN A 302 15.19 -10.89 22.66
C GLN A 302 14.20 -10.21 23.61
N ALA A 303 14.68 -9.47 24.59
CA ALA A 303 13.82 -8.66 25.47
C ALA A 303 13.34 -7.41 24.75
N LEU A 304 12.05 -7.14 24.83
CA LEU A 304 11.41 -6.01 24.15
C LEU A 304 10.85 -5.01 25.16
N ALA A 305 11.03 -3.72 24.84
CA ALA A 305 10.33 -2.64 25.53
C ALA A 305 8.89 -2.59 25.02
N ALA A 306 7.94 -2.49 25.94
CA ALA A 306 6.53 -2.40 25.61
C ALA A 306 5.90 -1.18 26.30
N THR A 307 4.96 -0.53 25.62
CA THR A 307 4.26 0.65 26.10
C THR A 307 2.86 0.28 26.57
N LEU A 308 2.43 0.80 27.71
CA LEU A 308 1.06 0.67 28.20
C LEU A 308 0.14 1.59 27.39
N VAL A 309 -0.71 1.01 26.53
CA VAL A 309 -1.60 1.77 25.61
C VAL A 309 -3.06 1.83 26.11
N ARG A 310 -3.47 0.90 26.98
CA ARG A 310 -4.77 0.83 27.64
C ARG A 310 -4.59 0.16 28.99
N PRO A 311 -5.54 0.29 29.93
CA PRO A 311 -5.49 -0.48 31.17
C PRO A 311 -5.24 -1.97 30.88
N ARG A 312 -4.13 -2.50 31.37
CA ARG A 312 -3.70 -3.90 31.22
C ARG A 312 -3.35 -4.34 29.78
N THR A 313 -3.14 -3.40 28.85
CA THR A 313 -2.71 -3.74 27.49
C THR A 313 -1.38 -3.09 27.18
N LEU A 314 -0.37 -3.93 26.98
CA LEU A 314 0.95 -3.52 26.50
C LEU A 314 1.00 -3.68 24.99
N ARG A 315 1.63 -2.73 24.33
CA ARG A 315 1.89 -2.76 22.88
C ARG A 315 3.36 -2.59 22.60
N PHE A 316 3.86 -3.31 21.61
CA PHE A 316 5.20 -3.16 21.08
C PHE A 316 5.22 -3.51 19.58
N THR A 317 6.16 -2.91 18.86
CA THR A 317 6.41 -3.22 17.44
C THR A 317 7.83 -3.74 17.33
N THR A 318 8.03 -4.81 16.57
CA THR A 318 9.34 -5.43 16.37
C THR A 318 9.46 -6.01 14.98
N ASP A 319 10.68 -6.07 14.47
CA ASP A 319 11.01 -6.86 13.29
C ASP A 319 10.95 -8.36 13.63
N VAL A 320 10.57 -9.17 12.60
CA VAL A 320 10.26 -10.59 12.74
C VAL A 320 11.04 -11.41 11.72
#